data_655bb36011870aeb5cdabd8ce8d59a8c
#
_entry.id   655bb36011870aeb5cdabd8ce8d59a8c
#
_cell.length_a   1.000
_cell.length_b   1.000
_cell.length_c   1.000
_cell.angle_alpha   90.00
_cell.angle_beta   90.00
_cell.angle_gamma   90.00
#
_symmetry.space_group_name_H-M   'P 1'
#
loop_
_entity.id
_entity.type
_entity.pdbx_description
1 polymer ?
#
loop_
_entity_poly.entity_id
_entity_poly.type
_entity_poly.pdbx_seq_one_letter_code
_entity_poly.pdbx_strand_id
1 'polypeptide(L)'
;RTHVQTFGWEKSWSKDGAMSGTSGKAKRLEGIEINVSGNDKVGIQYTTHCQSYGWLPWSANGEMNGTEGEAKRLEAIKIQLTGADKDKYDVYYRVHAQSYGWLGWAKNGAPSGTAGYAKRLEGIQIVVVKKGAAVPGVNYAGVNAASGVHQAKSYIAKAGSSPVVGNQATSNTNPSVAGEANVNVAYRTHVQTFGWQGWKYNGQMSGTSGQAKRLEGINIKLTNKPYSGSIVYTTHVQTFGWQGDENNASKWFVNGKMAGTSGKAK
;
A
#
# COMPACT_ATOMS: atom_id res chain seq x y z
N ARG A 1 -14.89 8.11 -1.58
CA ARG A 1 -15.89 7.82 -0.52
C ARG A 1 -15.36 6.80 0.47
N THR A 2 -15.87 6.77 1.67
CA THR A 2 -15.42 5.87 2.74
C THR A 2 -16.56 5.00 3.26
N HIS A 3 -16.21 3.79 3.72
CA HIS A 3 -17.06 2.94 4.54
C HIS A 3 -16.83 3.28 6.00
N VAL A 4 -17.87 3.73 6.68
CA VAL A 4 -17.83 4.21 8.06
C VAL A 4 -18.58 3.26 8.98
N GLN A 5 -17.96 2.91 10.11
CA GLN A 5 -18.59 2.08 11.15
C GLN A 5 -20.03 2.52 11.42
N THR A 6 -20.98 1.58 11.35
CA THR A 6 -22.44 1.75 11.56
C THR A 6 -23.17 2.58 10.49
N PHE A 7 -22.48 3.38 9.69
CA PHE A 7 -23.10 4.17 8.63
C PHE A 7 -23.01 3.52 7.25
N GLY A 8 -22.03 2.59 7.07
CA GLY A 8 -21.76 1.96 5.78
C GLY A 8 -21.06 2.91 4.81
N TRP A 9 -21.20 2.63 3.52
CA TRP A 9 -20.66 3.46 2.47
C TRP A 9 -21.38 4.80 2.36
N GLU A 10 -20.59 5.87 2.23
CA GLU A 10 -21.16 7.19 1.89
C GLU A 10 -21.88 7.12 0.54
N LYS A 11 -23.09 7.69 0.47
CA LYS A 11 -23.94 7.67 -0.73
C LYS A 11 -23.33 8.47 -1.88
N SER A 12 -22.57 9.50 -1.58
CA SER A 12 -21.94 10.39 -2.55
C SER A 12 -20.42 10.43 -2.40
N TRP A 13 -19.73 10.77 -3.48
CA TRP A 13 -18.29 10.99 -3.49
C TRP A 13 -17.96 12.39 -2.99
N SER A 14 -17.06 12.48 -2.01
CA SER A 14 -16.40 13.74 -1.66
C SER A 14 -15.36 14.09 -2.71
N LYS A 15 -15.24 15.37 -3.06
CA LYS A 15 -14.37 15.84 -4.16
C LYS A 15 -13.45 16.94 -3.69
N ASP A 16 -12.30 17.06 -4.35
CA ASP A 16 -11.41 18.22 -4.35
C ASP A 16 -11.08 18.80 -2.96
N GLY A 17 -10.70 17.93 -2.03
CA GLY A 17 -10.34 18.30 -0.66
C GLY A 17 -11.51 18.35 0.31
N ALA A 18 -12.75 18.09 -0.12
CA ALA A 18 -13.87 17.88 0.80
C ALA A 18 -13.59 16.64 1.66
N MET A 19 -14.06 16.68 2.90
CA MET A 19 -13.89 15.56 3.84
C MET A 19 -14.80 14.39 3.45
N SER A 20 -14.23 13.19 3.43
CA SER A 20 -14.93 11.90 3.41
C SER A 20 -14.77 11.25 4.79
N GLY A 21 -15.82 10.62 5.31
CA GLY A 21 -15.86 10.06 6.65
C GLY A 21 -16.54 10.95 7.67
N THR A 22 -16.11 10.90 8.93
CA THR A 22 -16.75 11.65 10.03
C THR A 22 -15.72 12.38 10.88
N SER A 23 -16.17 13.47 11.52
CA SER A 23 -15.41 14.18 12.55
C SER A 23 -16.28 14.30 13.81
N GLY A 24 -15.70 14.07 14.98
CA GLY A 24 -16.40 14.17 16.26
C GLY A 24 -17.48 13.10 16.53
N LYS A 25 -17.63 12.10 15.67
CA LYS A 25 -18.61 11.00 15.80
C LYS A 25 -18.03 9.74 16.44
N ALA A 26 -16.72 9.71 16.69
CA ALA A 26 -16.01 8.54 17.21
C ALA A 26 -16.24 7.25 16.37
N LYS A 27 -16.43 7.39 15.05
CA LYS A 27 -16.65 6.29 14.11
C LYS A 27 -15.39 6.04 13.28
N ARG A 28 -14.99 4.77 13.18
CA ARG A 28 -13.81 4.38 12.39
C ARG A 28 -14.13 4.30 10.90
N LEU A 29 -13.15 4.58 10.09
CA LEU A 29 -13.14 4.14 8.71
C LEU A 29 -12.76 2.66 8.66
N GLU A 30 -13.45 1.90 7.84
CA GLU A 30 -13.24 0.46 7.61
C GLU A 30 -12.78 0.17 6.19
N GLY A 31 -13.24 0.95 5.22
CA GLY A 31 -12.86 0.85 3.82
C GLY A 31 -12.84 2.21 3.14
N ILE A 32 -12.18 2.27 1.99
CA ILE A 32 -12.08 3.46 1.14
C ILE A 32 -12.04 3.09 -0.33
N GLU A 33 -12.68 3.91 -1.14
CA GLU A 33 -12.56 3.91 -2.60
C GLU A 33 -12.12 5.30 -3.03
N ILE A 34 -11.14 5.38 -3.92
CA ILE A 34 -10.62 6.66 -4.45
C ILE A 34 -10.53 6.57 -5.95
N ASN A 35 -10.99 7.61 -6.64
CA ASN A 35 -10.90 7.73 -8.09
C ASN A 35 -10.47 9.14 -8.51
N VAL A 36 -9.85 9.25 -9.68
CA VAL A 36 -9.56 10.53 -10.34
C VAL A 36 -10.47 10.66 -11.55
N SER A 37 -11.02 11.85 -11.75
CA SER A 37 -11.85 12.16 -12.91
C SER A 37 -11.33 13.43 -13.60
N GLY A 38 -11.69 13.62 -14.86
CA GLY A 38 -11.33 14.82 -15.65
C GLY A 38 -10.03 14.70 -16.46
N ASN A 39 -9.24 13.63 -16.26
CA ASN A 39 -8.10 13.29 -17.11
C ASN A 39 -7.92 11.77 -17.13
N ASP A 40 -8.21 11.15 -18.25
CA ASP A 40 -8.11 9.69 -18.48
C ASP A 40 -6.67 9.15 -18.48
N LYS A 41 -5.68 10.05 -18.61
CA LYS A 41 -4.24 9.72 -18.53
C LYS A 41 -3.69 9.76 -17.10
N VAL A 42 -4.51 10.09 -16.12
CA VAL A 42 -4.15 10.09 -14.69
C VAL A 42 -5.02 9.10 -13.95
N GLY A 43 -4.41 8.12 -13.35
CA GLY A 43 -5.02 7.19 -12.42
C GLY A 43 -4.53 7.43 -10.99
N ILE A 44 -5.05 6.67 -10.06
CA ILE A 44 -4.69 6.73 -8.65
C ILE A 44 -4.61 5.32 -8.06
N GLN A 45 -3.62 5.07 -7.22
CA GLN A 45 -3.54 3.84 -6.43
C GLN A 45 -3.30 4.18 -4.96
N TYR A 46 -3.78 3.32 -4.09
CA TYR A 46 -3.77 3.53 -2.66
C TYR A 46 -3.70 2.22 -1.90
N THR A 47 -3.15 2.28 -0.69
CA THR A 47 -3.12 1.16 0.25
C THR A 47 -3.38 1.67 1.65
N THR A 48 -4.09 0.90 2.46
CA THR A 48 -4.39 1.22 3.84
C THR A 48 -3.70 0.25 4.81
N HIS A 49 -3.30 0.77 5.96
CA HIS A 49 -2.93 -0.05 7.11
C HIS A 49 -4.19 -0.37 7.90
N CYS A 50 -4.53 -1.65 7.95
CA CYS A 50 -5.74 -2.13 8.58
C CYS A 50 -5.41 -2.91 9.86
N GLN A 51 -6.21 -2.72 10.90
CA GLN A 51 -6.10 -3.46 12.16
C GLN A 51 -6.00 -4.96 11.92
N SER A 52 -5.02 -5.62 12.52
CA SER A 52 -4.71 -7.06 12.43
C SER A 52 -4.12 -7.52 11.10
N TYR A 53 -4.27 -6.76 10.01
CA TYR A 53 -3.78 -7.13 8.68
C TYR A 53 -2.52 -6.37 8.25
N GLY A 54 -2.21 -5.23 8.90
CA GLY A 54 -1.12 -4.36 8.46
C GLY A 54 -1.45 -3.65 7.14
N TRP A 55 -0.43 -3.36 6.34
CA TRP A 55 -0.61 -2.76 5.03
C TRP A 55 -1.21 -3.76 4.05
N LEU A 56 -2.36 -3.41 3.47
CA LEU A 56 -3.04 -4.21 2.47
C LEU A 56 -2.37 -4.05 1.09
N PRO A 57 -2.63 -4.96 0.15
CA PRO A 57 -2.25 -4.74 -1.25
C PRO A 57 -2.78 -3.41 -1.78
N TRP A 58 -2.09 -2.86 -2.80
CA TRP A 58 -2.55 -1.64 -3.47
C TRP A 58 -3.82 -1.91 -4.28
N SER A 59 -4.81 -1.04 -4.09
CA SER A 59 -6.01 -0.92 -4.94
C SER A 59 -5.90 0.30 -5.83
N ALA A 60 -6.65 0.35 -6.93
CA ALA A 60 -6.59 1.42 -7.91
C ALA A 60 -7.99 1.86 -8.39
N ASN A 61 -8.10 3.12 -8.79
CA ASN A 61 -9.19 3.64 -9.62
C ASN A 61 -10.60 3.20 -9.19
N GLY A 62 -10.96 3.41 -7.94
CA GLY A 62 -12.29 3.10 -7.39
C GLY A 62 -12.43 1.70 -6.79
N GLU A 63 -11.42 0.83 -6.85
CA GLU A 63 -11.43 -0.45 -6.13
C GLU A 63 -11.35 -0.23 -4.63
N MET A 64 -12.12 -0.97 -3.85
CA MET A 64 -12.09 -0.89 -2.40
C MET A 64 -10.73 -1.27 -1.83
N ASN A 65 -10.26 -0.52 -0.83
CA ASN A 65 -9.15 -0.89 0.04
C ASN A 65 -9.57 -0.75 1.50
N GLY A 66 -9.28 -1.76 2.31
CA GLY A 66 -9.77 -1.90 3.68
C GLY A 66 -10.56 -3.18 3.87
N THR A 67 -11.52 -3.15 4.80
CA THR A 67 -12.41 -4.27 5.08
C THR A 67 -13.86 -3.80 5.13
N GLU A 68 -14.79 -4.71 4.87
CA GLU A 68 -16.22 -4.50 5.04
C GLU A 68 -16.81 -5.65 5.86
N GLY A 69 -17.64 -5.35 6.83
CA GLY A 69 -18.26 -6.35 7.71
C GLY A 69 -17.35 -6.99 8.77
N GLU A 70 -16.05 -6.66 8.79
CA GLU A 70 -15.08 -7.28 9.71
C GLU A 70 -14.78 -6.46 10.96
N ALA A 71 -15.39 -5.28 11.09
CA ALA A 71 -15.17 -4.36 12.20
C ALA A 71 -13.68 -3.99 12.43
N LYS A 72 -12.88 -3.96 11.36
CA LYS A 72 -11.46 -3.59 11.41
C LYS A 72 -11.27 -2.12 11.05
N ARG A 73 -10.51 -1.39 11.87
CA ARG A 73 -10.25 0.03 11.62
C ARG A 73 -9.11 0.21 10.63
N LEU A 74 -9.18 1.25 9.83
CA LEU A 74 -8.03 1.79 9.13
C LEU A 74 -7.20 2.64 10.11
N GLU A 75 -5.89 2.54 10.04
CA GLU A 75 -4.94 3.24 10.92
C GLU A 75 -4.02 4.20 10.15
N ALA A 76 -3.74 3.91 8.88
CA ALA A 76 -2.97 4.78 7.99
C ALA A 76 -3.30 4.49 6.52
N ILE A 77 -2.87 5.40 5.64
CA ILE A 77 -3.06 5.30 4.19
C ILE A 77 -1.85 5.86 3.45
N LYS A 78 -1.57 5.32 2.28
CA LYS A 78 -0.67 5.87 1.26
C LYS A 78 -1.43 6.01 -0.04
N ILE A 79 -1.23 7.11 -0.75
CA ILE A 79 -1.90 7.40 -2.03
C ILE A 79 -0.88 7.97 -3.00
N GLN A 80 -0.87 7.46 -4.24
CA GLN A 80 -0.02 7.99 -5.31
C GLN A 80 -0.74 7.96 -6.66
N LEU A 81 -0.36 8.85 -7.55
CA LEU A 81 -0.89 8.91 -8.90
C LEU A 81 -0.23 7.86 -9.80
N THR A 82 -0.97 7.41 -10.80
CA THR A 82 -0.55 6.50 -11.86
C THR A 82 -0.93 7.07 -13.23
N GLY A 83 -0.56 6.37 -14.29
CA GLY A 83 -0.89 6.80 -15.65
C GLY A 83 0.19 7.68 -16.29
N ALA A 84 0.02 7.95 -17.59
CA ALA A 84 1.02 8.62 -18.43
C ALA A 84 1.29 10.07 -18.01
N ASP A 85 0.30 10.74 -17.44
CA ASP A 85 0.39 12.14 -17.05
C ASP A 85 0.60 12.34 -15.53
N LYS A 86 0.86 11.25 -14.76
CA LYS A 86 1.04 11.30 -13.30
C LYS A 86 2.06 12.35 -12.83
N ASP A 87 3.13 12.54 -13.59
CA ASP A 87 4.23 13.44 -13.22
C ASP A 87 3.92 14.92 -13.45
N LYS A 88 2.78 15.23 -14.09
CA LYS A 88 2.25 16.60 -14.25
C LYS A 88 1.45 17.09 -13.05
N TYR A 89 1.18 16.20 -12.08
CA TYR A 89 0.34 16.47 -10.93
C TYR A 89 0.99 16.02 -9.63
N ASP A 90 0.48 16.53 -8.51
CA ASP A 90 0.77 16.09 -7.17
C ASP A 90 -0.55 15.72 -6.48
N VAL A 91 -0.57 14.61 -5.74
CA VAL A 91 -1.68 14.26 -4.86
C VAL A 91 -1.30 14.56 -3.42
N TYR A 92 -2.11 15.38 -2.75
CA TYR A 92 -2.01 15.67 -1.33
C TYR A 92 -3.17 15.03 -0.57
N TYR A 93 -2.92 14.53 0.61
CA TYR A 93 -3.94 13.95 1.46
C TYR A 93 -3.58 14.06 2.94
N ARG A 94 -4.60 14.13 3.78
CA ARG A 94 -4.47 14.08 5.23
C ARG A 94 -5.63 13.33 5.84
N VAL A 95 -5.43 12.80 7.05
CA VAL A 95 -6.44 12.05 7.78
C VAL A 95 -6.73 12.67 9.13
N HIS A 96 -7.98 12.48 9.59
CA HIS A 96 -8.37 12.71 10.98
C HIS A 96 -8.17 11.40 11.73
N ALA A 97 -7.29 11.40 12.73
CA ALA A 97 -6.96 10.23 13.53
C ALA A 97 -7.45 10.39 14.97
N GLN A 98 -8.00 9.34 15.53
CA GLN A 98 -8.46 9.29 16.92
C GLN A 98 -7.41 9.83 17.89
N SER A 99 -7.78 10.72 18.78
CA SER A 99 -6.95 11.40 19.80
C SER A 99 -5.93 12.40 19.24
N TYR A 100 -5.69 12.45 17.93
CA TYR A 100 -4.74 13.36 17.29
C TYR A 100 -5.43 14.47 16.47
N GLY A 101 -6.69 14.26 16.07
CA GLY A 101 -7.37 15.19 15.17
C GLY A 101 -6.81 15.11 13.74
N TRP A 102 -6.87 16.21 13.00
CA TRP A 102 -6.31 16.28 11.65
C TRP A 102 -4.78 16.28 11.72
N LEU A 103 -4.16 15.32 11.04
CA LEU A 103 -2.72 15.27 10.84
C LEU A 103 -2.28 16.21 9.71
N GLY A 104 -0.97 16.40 9.60
CA GLY A 104 -0.38 17.15 8.50
C GLY A 104 -0.63 16.49 7.15
N TRP A 105 -0.43 17.25 6.07
CA TRP A 105 -0.57 16.76 4.70
C TRP A 105 0.57 15.82 4.31
N ALA A 106 0.22 14.66 3.79
CA ALA A 106 1.10 13.76 3.07
C ALA A 106 1.03 14.05 1.57
N LYS A 107 2.04 13.62 0.82
CA LYS A 107 2.16 13.86 -0.62
C LYS A 107 2.71 12.62 -1.32
N ASN A 108 2.16 12.27 -2.48
CA ASN A 108 2.73 11.33 -3.44
C ASN A 108 3.30 10.03 -2.84
N GLY A 109 2.48 9.27 -2.14
CA GLY A 109 2.86 7.98 -1.55
C GLY A 109 3.43 8.04 -0.13
N ALA A 110 3.68 9.22 0.43
CA ALA A 110 4.06 9.34 1.83
C ALA A 110 2.91 8.85 2.74
N PRO A 111 3.19 8.19 3.88
CA PRO A 111 2.13 7.72 4.76
C PRO A 111 1.40 8.85 5.46
N SER A 112 0.09 8.69 5.67
CA SER A 112 -0.76 9.54 6.49
C SER A 112 -1.55 8.68 7.48
N GLY A 113 -1.46 8.99 8.77
CA GLY A 113 -2.11 8.20 9.83
C GLY A 113 -1.19 7.86 11.00
N THR A 114 -1.45 6.75 11.65
CA THR A 114 -0.66 6.28 12.81
C THR A 114 -0.22 4.82 12.65
N ALA A 115 0.86 4.43 13.34
CA ALA A 115 1.27 3.03 13.46
C ALA A 115 1.65 2.69 14.90
N GLY A 116 1.22 1.51 15.36
CA GLY A 116 1.51 0.97 16.68
C GLY A 116 0.76 1.64 17.84
N TYR A 117 -0.16 2.56 17.57
CA TYR A 117 -0.98 3.25 18.57
C TYR A 117 -2.42 2.77 18.64
N ALA A 118 -2.82 1.87 17.76
CA ALA A 118 -4.18 1.36 17.66
C ALA A 118 -5.24 2.50 17.51
N LYS A 119 -4.89 3.56 16.77
CA LYS A 119 -5.76 4.72 16.56
C LYS A 119 -6.45 4.62 15.21
N ARG A 120 -7.78 4.70 15.21
CA ARG A 120 -8.58 4.65 13.99
C ARG A 120 -8.49 5.94 13.19
N LEU A 121 -8.59 5.81 11.89
CA LEU A 121 -8.94 6.93 11.02
C LEU A 121 -10.45 7.20 11.14
N GLU A 122 -10.85 8.46 11.13
CA GLU A 122 -12.21 8.91 11.22
C GLU A 122 -12.67 9.71 9.99
N GLY A 123 -11.73 10.38 9.32
CA GLY A 123 -11.98 11.13 8.10
C GLY A 123 -10.73 11.31 7.27
N ILE A 124 -10.92 11.68 6.00
CA ILE A 124 -9.84 11.92 5.05
C ILE A 124 -10.18 13.09 4.13
N GLN A 125 -9.18 13.83 3.73
CA GLN A 125 -9.23 14.83 2.66
C GLN A 125 -8.16 14.49 1.62
N ILE A 126 -8.51 14.59 0.33
CA ILE A 126 -7.62 14.27 -0.80
C ILE A 126 -7.80 15.35 -1.87
N VAL A 127 -6.70 15.83 -2.44
CA VAL A 127 -6.74 16.77 -3.55
C VAL A 127 -5.62 16.48 -4.52
N VAL A 128 -5.90 16.59 -5.81
CA VAL A 128 -4.93 16.52 -6.89
C VAL A 128 -4.75 17.91 -7.47
N VAL A 129 -3.52 18.36 -7.58
CA VAL A 129 -3.17 19.68 -8.12
C VAL A 129 -2.11 19.57 -9.20
N LYS A 130 -1.94 20.58 -10.03
CA LYS A 130 -0.80 20.63 -10.96
C LYS A 130 0.51 20.55 -10.18
N LYS A 131 1.51 19.96 -10.79
CA LYS A 131 2.84 19.79 -10.20
C LYS A 131 3.39 21.10 -9.64
N GLY A 132 3.77 21.08 -8.34
CA GLY A 132 4.32 22.26 -7.66
C GLY A 132 3.30 23.30 -7.23
N ALA A 133 2.01 23.13 -7.53
CA ALA A 133 0.98 24.05 -7.04
C ALA A 133 0.73 23.85 -5.54
N ALA A 134 0.37 24.94 -4.85
CA ALA A 134 -0.10 24.87 -3.47
C ALA A 134 -1.45 24.14 -3.38
N VAL A 135 -1.71 23.49 -2.24
CA VAL A 135 -3.00 22.83 -1.99
C VAL A 135 -4.10 23.89 -1.88
N PRO A 136 -5.14 23.85 -2.72
CA PRO A 136 -6.20 24.86 -2.70
C PRO A 136 -6.94 24.89 -1.35
N GLY A 137 -7.20 26.08 -0.83
CA GLY A 137 -7.98 26.26 0.38
C GLY A 137 -7.29 25.85 1.69
N VAL A 138 -6.02 25.48 1.64
CA VAL A 138 -5.25 25.14 2.83
C VAL A 138 -4.24 26.23 3.13
N ASN A 139 -4.58 27.05 4.10
CA ASN A 139 -3.57 27.88 4.74
C ASN A 139 -2.78 26.96 5.71
N TYR A 140 -1.56 26.60 5.33
CA TYR A 140 -0.66 25.80 6.18
C TYR A 140 -0.49 26.40 7.58
N ALA A 141 -0.57 27.70 7.72
CA ALA A 141 -0.49 28.39 9.00
C ALA A 141 -1.76 28.31 9.85
N GLY A 142 -2.95 28.16 9.23
CA GLY A 142 -4.22 28.20 9.93
C GLY A 142 -4.71 26.83 10.46
N VAL A 143 -4.25 25.75 9.88
CA VAL A 143 -4.70 24.39 10.26
C VAL A 143 -4.01 23.91 11.54
N ASN A 144 -2.91 24.52 11.94
CA ASN A 144 -2.04 24.04 13.01
C ASN A 144 -2.10 24.85 14.29
N ALA A 145 -2.87 25.94 14.33
CA ALA A 145 -2.80 26.89 15.45
C ALA A 145 -3.46 26.42 16.75
N ALA A 146 -4.33 25.40 16.71
CA ALA A 146 -5.19 25.10 17.84
C ALA A 146 -4.89 23.83 18.64
N SER A 147 -4.02 22.91 18.21
CA SER A 147 -3.91 21.62 18.89
C SER A 147 -2.56 20.89 18.87
N GLY A 148 -1.45 21.60 18.96
CA GLY A 148 -0.18 20.99 19.36
C GLY A 148 0.63 20.27 18.27
N VAL A 149 1.80 19.79 18.67
CA VAL A 149 2.93 19.28 17.88
C VAL A 149 2.59 18.15 16.89
N HIS A 150 1.51 17.42 17.11
CA HIS A 150 1.13 16.26 16.28
C HIS A 150 0.62 16.64 14.89
N GLN A 151 0.08 17.81 14.71
CA GLN A 151 -0.54 18.24 13.45
C GLN A 151 0.45 18.64 12.34
N ALA A 152 1.68 18.87 12.66
CA ALA A 152 2.72 19.12 11.66
C ALA A 152 3.15 17.84 10.91
N LYS A 153 2.94 16.67 11.50
CA LYS A 153 3.31 15.38 10.91
C LYS A 153 2.12 14.73 10.22
N SER A 154 2.34 14.22 9.03
CA SER A 154 1.34 13.40 8.32
C SER A 154 1.23 11.99 8.90
N TYR A 155 2.30 11.50 9.53
CA TYR A 155 2.39 10.15 10.06
C TYR A 155 3.07 10.10 11.42
N ILE A 156 2.47 9.37 12.36
CA ILE A 156 2.94 9.21 13.74
C ILE A 156 3.10 7.72 14.01
N ALA A 157 4.36 7.27 14.12
CA ALA A 157 4.68 5.88 14.41
C ALA A 157 5.27 5.73 15.80
N LYS A 158 4.90 4.68 16.53
CA LYS A 158 5.54 4.28 17.79
C LYS A 158 6.94 3.73 17.47
N ALA A 159 7.93 4.02 18.30
CA ALA A 159 9.26 3.44 18.13
C ALA A 159 9.18 1.90 18.08
N GLY A 160 9.82 1.30 17.10
CA GLY A 160 9.76 -0.15 16.86
C GLY A 160 8.56 -0.63 16.03
N SER A 161 7.52 0.19 15.82
CA SER A 161 6.53 -0.05 14.78
C SER A 161 7.05 0.55 13.48
N SER A 162 7.98 -0.14 12.84
CA SER A 162 8.27 0.15 11.43
C SER A 162 6.99 -0.01 10.64
N PRO A 163 6.67 0.92 9.71
CA PRO A 163 5.81 0.52 8.64
C PRO A 163 6.51 -0.70 8.04
N VAL A 164 5.89 -1.86 8.08
CA VAL A 164 6.29 -2.92 7.18
C VAL A 164 6.14 -2.28 5.82
N VAL A 165 7.27 -1.97 5.23
CA VAL A 165 7.37 -1.45 3.87
C VAL A 165 6.97 -2.64 3.01
N GLY A 166 5.66 -2.79 2.82
CA GLY A 166 5.18 -3.50 1.65
C GLY A 166 5.70 -2.67 0.50
N ASN A 167 6.81 -3.13 -0.08
CA ASN A 167 7.52 -2.57 -1.21
C ASN A 167 7.06 -1.14 -1.57
N GLN A 168 7.74 -0.14 -1.01
CA GLN A 168 8.05 0.99 -1.86
C GLN A 168 8.70 0.39 -3.10
N ALA A 169 8.03 0.47 -4.24
CA ALA A 169 8.79 0.74 -5.42
C ALA A 169 9.60 1.99 -5.06
N THR A 170 10.82 1.80 -4.61
CA THR A 170 11.80 2.85 -4.65
C THR A 170 11.72 3.33 -6.09
N SER A 171 11.15 4.52 -6.27
CA SER A 171 11.45 5.27 -7.45
C SER A 171 12.95 5.57 -7.32
N ASN A 172 13.77 4.63 -7.76
CA ASN A 172 15.04 4.97 -8.32
C ASN A 172 14.68 5.92 -9.45
N THR A 173 14.82 7.20 -9.18
CA THR A 173 14.91 8.22 -10.21
C THR A 173 16.25 8.00 -10.91
N ASN A 174 16.33 6.93 -11.68
CA ASN A 174 17.11 6.96 -12.89
C ASN A 174 16.30 7.80 -13.87
N PRO A 175 16.91 8.77 -14.54
CA PRO A 175 16.23 9.54 -15.56
C PRO A 175 15.65 8.54 -16.57
N SER A 176 14.31 8.55 -16.72
CA SER A 176 13.62 7.72 -17.71
C SER A 176 14.11 8.13 -19.08
N VAL A 177 14.91 7.29 -19.68
CA VAL A 177 15.11 7.33 -21.11
C VAL A 177 13.80 6.88 -21.75
N ALA A 178 13.20 7.73 -22.54
CA ALA A 178 11.94 7.44 -23.21
C ALA A 178 12.09 6.14 -24.02
N GLY A 179 11.25 5.14 -23.74
CA GLY A 179 11.17 3.90 -24.52
C GLY A 179 11.51 2.61 -23.78
N GLU A 180 11.84 2.61 -22.48
CA GLU A 180 12.18 1.39 -21.76
C GLU A 180 10.95 0.62 -21.27
N ALA A 181 10.83 -0.62 -21.72
CA ALA A 181 9.86 -1.57 -21.23
C ALA A 181 10.10 -1.85 -19.74
N ASN A 182 9.11 -1.63 -18.88
CA ASN A 182 9.21 -1.91 -17.45
C ASN A 182 9.46 -3.41 -17.20
N VAL A 183 10.56 -3.74 -16.54
CA VAL A 183 10.83 -5.10 -16.08
C VAL A 183 9.79 -5.50 -15.03
N ASN A 184 9.14 -6.62 -15.23
CA ASN A 184 8.17 -7.14 -14.27
C ASN A 184 8.76 -8.30 -13.47
N VAL A 185 8.45 -8.34 -12.18
CA VAL A 185 8.69 -9.51 -11.32
C VAL A 185 7.43 -10.37 -11.34
N ALA A 186 7.52 -11.59 -11.87
CA ALA A 186 6.46 -12.58 -11.83
C ALA A 186 6.81 -13.64 -10.78
N TYR A 187 5.85 -14.01 -9.95
CA TYR A 187 6.04 -15.04 -8.92
C TYR A 187 4.75 -15.82 -8.69
N ARG A 188 4.91 -17.03 -8.17
CA ARG A 188 3.81 -17.87 -7.70
C ARG A 188 4.26 -18.70 -6.51
N THR A 189 3.33 -19.10 -5.68
CA THR A 189 3.58 -19.87 -4.47
C THR A 189 2.86 -21.22 -4.51
N HIS A 190 3.49 -22.21 -3.92
CA HIS A 190 2.85 -23.48 -3.57
C HIS A 190 2.33 -23.38 -2.14
N VAL A 191 1.03 -23.55 -1.97
CA VAL A 191 0.35 -23.41 -0.68
C VAL A 191 -0.21 -24.74 -0.25
N GLN A 192 -0.07 -25.05 1.04
CA GLN A 192 -0.62 -26.27 1.65
C GLN A 192 -2.07 -26.49 1.25
N THR A 193 -2.41 -27.69 0.77
CA THR A 193 -3.72 -28.13 0.29
C THR A 193 -4.21 -27.49 -1.02
N PHE A 194 -3.72 -26.31 -1.39
CA PHE A 194 -4.12 -25.61 -2.61
C PHE A 194 -3.15 -25.83 -3.78
N GLY A 195 -1.93 -26.28 -3.50
CA GLY A 195 -0.92 -26.48 -4.54
C GLY A 195 -0.38 -25.15 -5.11
N TRP A 196 0.11 -25.24 -6.36
CA TRP A 196 0.63 -24.08 -7.04
C TRP A 196 -0.47 -23.09 -7.40
N GLN A 197 -0.30 -21.86 -6.94
CA GLN A 197 -1.17 -20.74 -7.28
C GLN A 197 -0.82 -20.19 -8.69
N GLY A 198 -1.75 -19.46 -9.30
CA GLY A 198 -1.49 -18.72 -10.53
C GLY A 198 -0.39 -17.67 -10.36
N TRP A 199 0.29 -17.33 -11.47
CA TRP A 199 1.30 -16.30 -11.47
C TRP A 199 0.73 -14.95 -11.04
N LYS A 200 1.46 -14.25 -10.18
CA LYS A 200 1.21 -12.89 -9.70
C LYS A 200 2.35 -12.00 -10.14
N TYR A 201 2.10 -10.70 -10.22
CA TYR A 201 3.05 -9.73 -10.76
C TYR A 201 3.17 -8.51 -9.84
N ASN A 202 4.37 -7.96 -9.76
CA ASN A 202 4.63 -6.61 -9.24
C ASN A 202 3.91 -6.26 -7.93
N GLY A 203 4.04 -7.08 -6.90
CA GLY A 203 3.48 -6.83 -5.57
C GLY A 203 2.07 -7.40 -5.33
N GLN A 204 1.44 -8.06 -6.31
CA GLN A 204 0.18 -8.76 -6.07
C GLN A 204 0.38 -9.88 -5.04
N MET A 205 -0.60 -10.12 -4.19
CA MET A 205 -0.53 -11.20 -3.19
C MET A 205 -0.50 -12.57 -3.88
N SER A 206 0.45 -13.42 -3.50
CA SER A 206 0.50 -14.84 -3.85
C SER A 206 0.50 -15.66 -2.56
N GLY A 207 -0.43 -16.60 -2.45
CA GLY A 207 -0.65 -17.37 -1.23
C GLY A 207 -2.05 -17.16 -0.66
N THR A 208 -2.20 -17.38 0.64
CA THR A 208 -3.47 -17.21 1.38
C THR A 208 -3.30 -16.31 2.57
N SER A 209 -4.36 -15.62 2.97
CA SER A 209 -4.42 -14.83 4.19
C SER A 209 -5.54 -15.35 5.09
N GLY A 210 -5.29 -15.42 6.40
CA GLY A 210 -6.27 -15.83 7.41
C GLY A 210 -6.68 -17.31 7.38
N GLN A 211 -6.07 -18.16 6.54
CA GLN A 211 -6.46 -19.56 6.36
C GLN A 211 -5.53 -20.56 7.08
N ALA A 212 -4.57 -20.11 7.87
CA ALA A 212 -3.59 -20.93 8.57
C ALA A 212 -2.89 -21.97 7.63
N LYS A 213 -2.69 -21.62 6.34
CA LYS A 213 -2.01 -22.45 5.37
C LYS A 213 -0.57 -21.97 5.18
N ARG A 214 0.38 -22.91 5.26
CA ARG A 214 1.80 -22.59 5.05
C ARG A 214 2.11 -22.45 3.56
N LEU A 215 3.09 -21.63 3.29
CA LEU A 215 3.73 -21.55 1.98
C LEU A 215 4.81 -22.64 1.96
N GLU A 216 4.79 -23.49 0.96
CA GLU A 216 5.69 -24.64 0.82
C GLU A 216 6.75 -24.43 -0.26
N GLY A 217 6.45 -23.63 -1.27
CA GLY A 217 7.41 -23.34 -2.34
C GLY A 217 7.09 -22.04 -3.06
N ILE A 218 8.11 -21.51 -3.73
CA ILE A 218 8.01 -20.28 -4.51
C ILE A 218 8.80 -20.38 -5.81
N ASN A 219 8.24 -19.83 -6.90
CA ASN A 219 8.98 -19.52 -8.12
C ASN A 219 8.96 -18.02 -8.34
N ILE A 220 10.10 -17.45 -8.70
CA ILE A 220 10.22 -16.02 -9.03
C ILE A 220 10.99 -15.88 -10.35
N LYS A 221 10.52 -15.05 -11.26
CA LYS A 221 11.21 -14.74 -12.52
C LYS A 221 11.01 -13.28 -12.93
N LEU A 222 11.93 -12.74 -13.69
CA LEU A 222 11.75 -11.46 -14.36
C LEU A 222 11.07 -11.70 -15.71
N THR A 223 10.12 -10.85 -16.06
CA THR A 223 9.46 -10.83 -17.37
C THR A 223 9.54 -9.42 -17.96
N ASN A 224 9.33 -9.30 -19.26
CA ASN A 224 9.41 -8.03 -19.98
C ASN A 224 10.75 -7.29 -19.73
N LYS A 225 11.87 -8.03 -19.70
CA LYS A 225 13.18 -7.46 -19.46
C LYS A 225 13.89 -7.14 -20.77
N PRO A 226 14.23 -5.88 -21.05
CA PRO A 226 14.98 -5.49 -22.24
C PRO A 226 16.48 -5.78 -22.12
N TYR A 227 16.96 -6.09 -20.91
CA TYR A 227 18.37 -6.33 -20.62
C TYR A 227 18.64 -7.77 -20.18
N SER A 228 19.89 -8.22 -20.33
CA SER A 228 20.38 -9.42 -19.68
C SER A 228 20.37 -9.20 -18.15
N GLY A 229 19.97 -10.21 -17.41
CA GLY A 229 19.92 -10.16 -15.95
C GLY A 229 19.08 -11.29 -15.41
N SER A 230 19.25 -11.59 -14.15
CA SER A 230 18.56 -12.68 -13.45
C SER A 230 18.15 -12.25 -12.07
N ILE A 231 17.03 -12.78 -11.61
CA ILE A 231 16.68 -12.75 -10.21
C ILE A 231 17.17 -14.04 -9.57
N VAL A 232 17.85 -13.92 -8.43
CA VAL A 232 18.28 -15.05 -7.61
C VAL A 232 17.58 -14.96 -6.25
N TYR A 233 17.22 -16.09 -5.69
CA TYR A 233 16.46 -16.15 -4.44
C TYR A 233 16.69 -17.49 -3.72
N THR A 234 16.50 -17.48 -2.41
CA THR A 234 16.52 -18.66 -1.56
C THR A 234 15.40 -18.61 -0.56
N THR A 235 15.10 -19.73 0.09
CA THR A 235 14.10 -19.85 1.13
C THR A 235 14.66 -20.62 2.33
N HIS A 236 14.22 -20.24 3.51
CA HIS A 236 14.41 -21.03 4.71
C HIS A 236 13.20 -21.95 4.88
N VAL A 237 13.45 -23.26 4.95
CA VAL A 237 12.42 -24.29 5.05
C VAL A 237 12.47 -24.95 6.40
N GLN A 238 11.32 -25.14 7.03
CA GLN A 238 11.20 -25.83 8.33
C GLN A 238 11.93 -27.18 8.29
N THR A 239 12.77 -27.44 9.24
CA THR A 239 13.62 -28.64 9.43
C THR A 239 14.74 -28.83 8.39
N PHE A 240 14.71 -28.14 7.25
CA PHE A 240 15.76 -28.22 6.22
C PHE A 240 16.71 -27.01 6.23
N GLY A 241 16.32 -25.90 6.90
CA GLY A 241 17.11 -24.67 6.92
C GLY A 241 17.11 -23.92 5.59
N TRP A 242 18.13 -23.11 5.38
CA TRP A 242 18.33 -22.37 4.14
C TRP A 242 18.62 -23.31 2.98
N GLN A 243 17.91 -23.13 1.87
CA GLN A 243 18.13 -23.87 0.65
C GLN A 243 19.22 -23.21 -0.19
N GLY A 244 20.30 -23.94 -0.46
CA GLY A 244 21.54 -23.39 -0.97
C GLY A 244 22.42 -22.90 0.17
N ASP A 245 23.28 -21.96 -0.08
CA ASP A 245 24.20 -21.38 0.90
C ASP A 245 23.73 -19.95 1.21
N GLU A 246 23.31 -19.67 2.44
CA GLU A 246 22.76 -18.38 2.83
C GLU A 246 23.72 -17.20 2.61
N ASN A 247 25.02 -17.50 2.60
CA ASN A 247 26.08 -16.50 2.40
C ASN A 247 26.62 -16.45 0.96
N ASN A 248 26.10 -17.29 0.06
CA ASN A 248 26.60 -17.40 -1.31
C ASN A 248 25.46 -17.44 -2.34
N ALA A 249 25.12 -16.27 -2.89
CA ALA A 249 24.04 -16.12 -3.86
C ALA A 249 24.24 -16.93 -5.16
N SER A 250 25.47 -17.37 -5.47
CA SER A 250 25.73 -18.22 -6.65
C SER A 250 25.09 -19.61 -6.54
N LYS A 251 24.75 -20.04 -5.32
CA LYS A 251 24.08 -21.31 -5.04
C LYS A 251 22.56 -21.19 -4.88
N TRP A 252 22.02 -20.00 -5.08
CA TRP A 252 20.59 -19.75 -4.94
C TRP A 252 19.82 -20.15 -6.20
N PHE A 253 18.50 -20.20 -6.10
CA PHE A 253 17.62 -20.48 -7.23
C PHE A 253 17.53 -19.29 -8.17
N VAL A 254 17.42 -19.56 -9.45
CA VAL A 254 17.48 -18.53 -10.51
C VAL A 254 16.25 -18.62 -11.41
N ASN A 255 15.69 -17.48 -11.78
CA ASN A 255 14.74 -17.31 -12.87
C ASN A 255 13.67 -18.40 -12.98
N GLY A 256 12.81 -18.52 -11.99
CA GLY A 256 11.65 -19.43 -12.02
C GLY A 256 11.93 -20.85 -11.54
N LYS A 257 13.17 -21.19 -11.13
CA LYS A 257 13.41 -22.45 -10.43
C LYS A 257 12.67 -22.45 -9.08
N MET A 258 12.15 -23.58 -8.67
CA MET A 258 11.45 -23.70 -7.40
C MET A 258 12.43 -23.61 -6.22
N ALA A 259 12.17 -22.71 -5.29
CA ALA A 259 12.74 -22.72 -3.94
C ALA A 259 11.63 -23.14 -2.95
N GLY A 260 11.98 -23.95 -1.96
CA GLY A 260 11.03 -24.54 -1.03
C GLY A 260 10.86 -26.04 -1.24
N THR A 261 9.76 -26.60 -0.77
CA THR A 261 9.42 -28.02 -0.89
C THR A 261 8.06 -28.18 -1.57
N SER A 262 7.85 -29.35 -2.17
CA SER A 262 6.53 -29.75 -2.67
C SER A 262 6.22 -31.15 -2.15
N GLY A 263 5.04 -31.36 -1.60
CA GLY A 263 4.62 -32.65 -1.05
C GLY A 263 5.35 -33.11 0.22
N LYS A 264 6.15 -32.25 0.86
CA LYS A 264 6.91 -32.59 2.09
C LYS A 264 6.24 -32.08 3.35
N ALA A 265 5.15 -31.37 3.25
CA ALA A 265 4.45 -30.77 4.38
C ALA A 265 5.34 -29.86 5.27
N LYS A 266 6.28 -29.13 4.66
CA LYS A 266 7.30 -28.29 5.32
C LYS A 266 7.26 -26.85 4.84
#